data_2518727488d4b1e8b7b61d65823fb42a
#
_entry.id   2518727488d4b1e8b7b61d65823fb42a
#
_cell.length_a   1.000
_cell.length_b   1.000
_cell.length_c   1.000
_cell.angle_alpha   90.00
_cell.angle_beta   90.00
_cell.angle_gamma   90.00
#
_symmetry.space_group_name_H-M   'P 1'
#
loop_
_entity.id
_entity.type
_entity.pdbx_description
1 polymer ?
#
loop_
_entity_poly.entity_id
_entity_poly.type
_entity_poly.pdbx_seq_one_letter_code
_entity_poly.pdbx_strand_id
1 'polypeptide(L)'
;MSSRSHAIDLPHELRQRLSGYRWHRQTIGRSQAGVFRLVADGKPALFLKCERSGPFAELADEAARLRWLAGQGIACPDVIALESHAGHDWLLMSAVAGEDLASAAIEPADVVGVMASALRGLHAIDIASCPFDHRLDQRIAAARARMEAGEVDESDFDDERQGWTAAEAFAGLLALRPATEDLVVTHGDACLPNVMAAEGRFSGFIDCGRLGVADRHQDLALACWSIRYNLGEAWIEPFLERYGPPETEPAKLSWYRLLDEFF
;
A
#
# COMPACT_ATOMS: atom_id res chain seq x y z
N MET A 1 1.42 2.73 -38.18
CA MET A 1 1.54 4.01 -37.44
C MET A 1 2.43 3.76 -36.25
N SER A 2 3.65 4.31 -36.29
CA SER A 2 4.72 4.05 -35.31
C SER A 2 4.35 4.70 -33.99
N SER A 3 4.13 3.90 -32.96
CA SER A 3 4.01 4.33 -31.56
C SER A 3 5.32 5.01 -31.16
N ARG A 4 5.32 6.33 -31.03
CA ARG A 4 6.41 7.08 -30.39
C ARG A 4 6.44 6.63 -28.93
N SER A 5 7.34 5.71 -28.61
CA SER A 5 7.79 5.48 -27.24
C SER A 5 8.25 6.86 -26.72
N HIS A 6 7.47 7.46 -25.82
CA HIS A 6 7.94 8.61 -25.05
C HIS A 6 9.15 8.11 -24.27
N ALA A 7 10.34 8.51 -24.67
CA ALA A 7 11.54 8.21 -23.93
C ALA A 7 11.35 8.79 -22.52
N ILE A 8 11.27 7.90 -21.52
CA ILE A 8 11.16 8.28 -20.12
C ILE A 8 12.41 9.11 -19.81
N ASP A 9 12.23 10.37 -19.43
CA ASP A 9 13.35 11.28 -19.14
C ASP A 9 13.86 11.03 -17.71
N LEU A 10 14.76 10.04 -17.62
CA LEU A 10 15.35 9.60 -16.37
C LEU A 10 16.44 10.56 -15.87
N PRO A 11 16.59 10.72 -14.56
CA PRO A 11 17.80 11.29 -13.96
C PRO A 11 19.06 10.61 -14.48
N HIS A 12 20.15 11.39 -14.62
CA HIS A 12 21.39 10.88 -15.21
C HIS A 12 21.96 9.67 -14.44
N GLU A 13 21.96 9.72 -13.13
CA GLU A 13 22.48 8.63 -12.27
C GLU A 13 21.65 7.36 -12.40
N LEU A 14 20.31 7.48 -12.40
CA LEU A 14 19.43 6.34 -12.62
C LEU A 14 19.64 5.73 -14.01
N ARG A 15 19.81 6.56 -15.04
CA ARG A 15 20.07 6.08 -16.41
C ARG A 15 21.35 5.25 -16.50
N GLN A 16 22.42 5.67 -15.82
CA GLN A 16 23.68 4.91 -15.78
C GLN A 16 23.51 3.61 -14.98
N ARG A 17 22.90 3.66 -13.81
CA ARG A 17 22.68 2.53 -12.91
C ARG A 17 21.81 1.45 -13.55
N LEU A 18 20.80 1.85 -14.30
CA LEU A 18 19.83 0.96 -14.95
C LEU A 18 20.24 0.49 -16.35
N SER A 19 21.46 0.80 -16.77
CA SER A 19 22.02 0.31 -18.04
C SER A 19 22.03 -1.22 -18.08
N GLY A 20 21.47 -1.79 -19.15
CA GLY A 20 21.38 -3.25 -19.34
C GLY A 20 20.17 -3.90 -18.67
N TYR A 21 19.32 -3.16 -17.95
CA TYR A 21 18.06 -3.70 -17.46
C TYR A 21 16.97 -3.65 -18.54
N ARG A 22 16.17 -4.73 -18.63
CA ARG A 22 14.91 -4.77 -19.38
C ARG A 22 13.78 -4.29 -18.46
N TRP A 23 12.88 -3.49 -19.01
CA TRP A 23 11.82 -2.81 -18.29
C TRP A 23 10.49 -3.50 -18.55
N HIS A 24 9.78 -3.87 -17.52
CA HIS A 24 8.45 -4.45 -17.58
C HIS A 24 7.49 -3.57 -16.77
N ARG A 25 6.63 -2.83 -17.47
CA ARG A 25 5.62 -2.01 -16.80
C ARG A 25 4.68 -2.92 -16.03
N GLN A 26 4.45 -2.62 -14.77
CA GLN A 26 3.44 -3.26 -13.96
C GLN A 26 2.11 -2.53 -14.18
N THR A 27 1.05 -3.30 -14.38
CA THR A 27 -0.32 -2.79 -14.58
C THR A 27 -1.24 -3.23 -13.45
N ILE A 28 -0.69 -3.92 -12.46
CA ILE A 28 -1.40 -4.36 -11.27
C ILE A 28 -1.27 -3.22 -10.25
N GLY A 29 -2.42 -2.76 -9.73
CA GLY A 29 -2.51 -1.65 -8.77
C GLY A 29 -3.17 -0.40 -9.36
N ARG A 30 -3.77 0.41 -8.47
CA ARG A 30 -4.56 1.61 -8.80
C ARG A 30 -3.76 2.91 -8.67
N SER A 31 -2.46 2.81 -8.32
CA SER A 31 -1.58 3.98 -8.17
C SER A 31 -1.42 4.76 -9.47
N GLN A 32 -1.46 6.09 -9.40
CA GLN A 32 -1.13 6.99 -10.51
C GLN A 32 0.37 6.95 -10.87
N ALA A 33 1.20 6.34 -10.03
CA ALA A 33 2.62 6.15 -10.28
C ALA A 33 2.86 5.10 -11.39
N GLY A 34 3.77 5.39 -12.28
CA GLY A 34 4.29 4.40 -13.21
C GLY A 34 5.21 3.42 -12.48
N VAL A 35 4.84 2.14 -12.38
CA VAL A 35 5.65 1.11 -11.73
C VAL A 35 6.31 0.22 -12.78
N PHE A 36 7.62 0.01 -12.67
CA PHE A 36 8.42 -0.80 -13.57
C PHE A 36 9.22 -1.85 -12.81
N ARG A 37 9.06 -3.11 -13.18
CA ARG A 37 9.97 -4.18 -12.78
C ARG A 37 11.15 -4.21 -13.74
N LEU A 38 12.35 -4.21 -13.20
CA LEU A 38 13.62 -4.14 -13.92
C LEU A 38 14.35 -5.46 -13.74
N VAL A 39 14.71 -6.12 -14.85
CA VAL A 39 15.42 -7.41 -14.84
C VAL A 39 16.62 -7.38 -15.77
N ALA A 40 17.72 -7.97 -15.34
CA ALA A 40 18.92 -8.14 -16.15
C ALA A 40 19.61 -9.46 -15.78
N ASP A 41 20.29 -10.08 -16.74
CA ASP A 41 20.95 -11.36 -16.53
C ASP A 41 22.12 -11.19 -15.53
N GLY A 42 22.14 -12.01 -14.49
CA GLY A 42 23.19 -11.97 -13.45
C GLY A 42 23.13 -10.78 -12.49
N LYS A 43 22.05 -9.97 -12.53
CA LYS A 43 21.82 -8.87 -11.59
C LYS A 43 20.52 -9.09 -10.80
N PRO A 44 20.42 -8.54 -9.59
CA PRO A 44 19.15 -8.59 -8.83
C PRO A 44 18.04 -7.84 -9.57
N ALA A 45 16.81 -8.33 -9.43
CA ALA A 45 15.64 -7.61 -9.89
C ALA A 45 15.43 -6.34 -9.06
N LEU A 46 15.00 -5.27 -9.73
CA LEU A 46 14.69 -3.98 -9.10
C LEU A 46 13.29 -3.53 -9.47
N PHE A 47 12.77 -2.59 -8.69
CA PHE A 47 11.55 -1.86 -9.01
C PHE A 47 11.83 -0.37 -9.08
N LEU A 48 11.24 0.30 -10.05
CA LEU A 48 11.28 1.74 -10.19
C LEU A 48 9.86 2.27 -10.22
N LYS A 49 9.55 3.15 -9.28
CA LYS A 49 8.30 3.93 -9.29
C LYS A 49 8.60 5.34 -9.82
N CYS A 50 7.63 5.93 -10.51
CA CYS A 50 7.70 7.28 -11.04
C CYS A 50 6.33 7.95 -10.90
N GLU A 51 6.30 9.15 -10.33
CA GLU A 51 5.10 9.97 -10.24
C GLU A 51 5.39 11.43 -10.61
N ARG A 52 4.36 12.23 -10.80
CA ARG A 52 4.51 13.69 -10.92
C ARG A 52 4.85 14.29 -9.57
N SER A 53 5.87 15.15 -9.54
CA SER A 53 6.18 15.94 -8.34
C SER A 53 5.02 16.90 -8.04
N GLY A 54 4.57 16.96 -6.79
CA GLY A 54 3.46 17.82 -6.41
C GLY A 54 3.05 17.65 -4.95
N PRO A 55 1.99 18.35 -4.51
CA PRO A 55 1.56 18.32 -3.12
C PRO A 55 0.96 16.98 -2.68
N PHE A 56 0.60 16.12 -3.62
CA PHE A 56 0.07 14.77 -3.38
C PHE A 56 1.04 13.67 -3.83
N ALA A 57 2.31 14.02 -4.11
CA ALA A 57 3.34 13.05 -4.41
C ALA A 57 3.67 12.22 -3.16
N GLU A 58 3.78 10.91 -3.31
CA GLU A 58 3.88 9.95 -2.19
C GLU A 58 5.23 9.21 -2.13
N LEU A 59 6.06 9.23 -3.21
CA LEU A 59 7.28 8.43 -3.27
C LEU A 59 8.34 8.83 -2.24
N ALA A 60 8.42 10.13 -1.89
CA ALA A 60 9.33 10.58 -0.84
C ALA A 60 8.93 10.04 0.53
N ASP A 61 7.65 10.02 0.79
CA ASP A 61 7.04 9.46 1.99
C ASP A 61 7.21 7.95 2.04
N GLU A 62 6.95 7.25 0.93
CA GLU A 62 7.19 5.80 0.84
C GLU A 62 8.66 5.46 1.11
N ALA A 63 9.60 6.18 0.53
CA ALA A 63 11.01 5.97 0.76
C ALA A 63 11.42 6.16 2.23
N ALA A 64 10.83 7.15 2.93
CA ALA A 64 11.08 7.39 4.34
C ALA A 64 10.53 6.24 5.21
N ARG A 65 9.31 5.76 4.91
CA ARG A 65 8.65 4.66 5.60
C ARG A 65 9.37 3.33 5.39
N LEU A 66 9.79 3.02 4.18
CA LEU A 66 10.58 1.82 3.89
C LEU A 66 11.90 1.80 4.66
N ARG A 67 12.64 2.91 4.71
CA ARG A 67 13.88 3.01 5.49
C ARG A 67 13.64 2.81 6.97
N TRP A 68 12.56 3.39 7.50
CA TRP A 68 12.20 3.21 8.90
C TRP A 68 11.80 1.76 9.19
N LEU A 69 10.95 1.15 8.36
CA LEU A 69 10.46 -0.21 8.51
C LEU A 69 11.60 -1.24 8.49
N ALA A 70 12.56 -1.07 7.56
CA ALA A 70 13.80 -1.88 7.53
C ALA A 70 14.59 -1.74 8.84
N GLY A 71 14.64 -0.53 9.42
CA GLY A 71 15.27 -0.26 10.72
C GLY A 71 14.57 -0.97 11.89
N GLN A 72 13.29 -1.34 11.76
CA GLN A 72 12.56 -2.15 12.74
C GLN A 72 12.78 -3.67 12.54
N GLY A 73 13.56 -4.07 11.56
CA GLY A 73 13.81 -5.48 11.24
C GLY A 73 12.67 -6.16 10.48
N ILE A 74 11.72 -5.41 9.95
CA ILE A 74 10.66 -5.94 9.09
C ILE A 74 11.14 -5.93 7.64
N ALA A 75 11.00 -7.06 6.96
CA ALA A 75 11.38 -7.19 5.57
C ALA A 75 10.51 -6.31 4.66
N CYS A 76 11.17 -5.51 3.83
CA CYS A 76 10.55 -4.64 2.83
C CYS A 76 11.60 -4.30 1.75
N PRO A 77 11.25 -3.61 0.66
CA PRO A 77 12.22 -3.16 -0.33
C PRO A 77 13.29 -2.24 0.28
N ASP A 78 14.56 -2.45 -0.06
CA ASP A 78 15.61 -1.49 0.20
C ASP A 78 15.48 -0.30 -0.73
N VAL A 79 15.50 0.91 -0.19
CA VAL A 79 15.54 2.14 -0.99
C VAL A 79 16.94 2.36 -1.53
N ILE A 80 17.10 2.20 -2.84
CA ILE A 80 18.39 2.32 -3.54
C ILE A 80 18.67 3.77 -3.96
N ALA A 81 17.64 4.46 -4.47
CA ALA A 81 17.72 5.88 -4.83
C ALA A 81 16.34 6.52 -4.77
N LEU A 82 16.31 7.81 -4.44
CA LEU A 82 15.16 8.68 -4.56
C LEU A 82 15.66 9.96 -5.23
N GLU A 83 15.12 10.30 -6.38
CA GLU A 83 15.58 11.44 -7.19
C GLU A 83 14.37 12.20 -7.76
N SER A 84 14.50 13.53 -7.86
CA SER A 84 13.53 14.38 -8.57
C SER A 84 14.17 14.93 -9.86
N HIS A 85 13.47 14.75 -10.98
CA HIS A 85 13.96 15.21 -12.28
C HIS A 85 12.80 15.55 -13.22
N ALA A 86 12.91 16.67 -13.91
CA ALA A 86 11.96 17.12 -14.93
C ALA A 86 10.47 17.10 -14.47
N GLY A 87 10.23 17.49 -13.20
CA GLY A 87 8.88 17.52 -12.62
C GLY A 87 8.31 16.14 -12.26
N HIS A 88 9.15 15.14 -12.13
CA HIS A 88 8.82 13.80 -11.66
C HIS A 88 9.72 13.36 -10.52
N ASP A 89 9.16 12.58 -9.60
CA ASP A 89 9.87 11.89 -8.54
C ASP A 89 10.06 10.43 -8.91
N TRP A 90 11.23 9.90 -8.58
CA TRP A 90 11.69 8.57 -8.98
C TRP A 90 12.19 7.82 -7.75
N LEU A 91 11.59 6.67 -7.46
CA LEU A 91 12.01 5.79 -6.37
C LEU A 91 12.50 4.46 -6.93
N LEU A 92 13.80 4.18 -6.78
CA LEU A 92 14.42 2.90 -7.15
C LEU A 92 14.58 2.04 -5.89
N MET A 93 14.11 0.80 -5.95
CA MET A 93 14.06 -0.15 -4.84
C MET A 93 14.55 -1.53 -5.24
N SER A 94 14.99 -2.32 -4.25
CA SER A 94 15.18 -3.76 -4.42
C SER A 94 13.83 -4.49 -4.57
N ALA A 95 13.86 -5.68 -5.18
CA ALA A 95 12.72 -6.60 -5.13
C ALA A 95 12.70 -7.34 -3.79
N VAL A 96 11.51 -7.56 -3.23
CA VAL A 96 11.29 -8.52 -2.14
C VAL A 96 11.20 -9.92 -2.75
N ALA A 97 11.71 -10.92 -2.04
CA ALA A 97 11.69 -12.31 -2.50
C ALA A 97 10.28 -12.90 -2.46
N GLY A 98 9.98 -13.81 -3.40
CA GLY A 98 8.72 -14.53 -3.47
C GLY A 98 7.69 -13.89 -4.38
N GLU A 99 6.41 -14.18 -4.10
CA GLU A 99 5.24 -13.69 -4.82
C GLU A 99 4.29 -13.01 -3.84
N ASP A 100 3.46 -12.10 -4.31
CA ASP A 100 2.42 -11.49 -3.50
C ASP A 100 1.32 -12.52 -3.14
N LEU A 101 0.64 -12.31 -2.02
CA LEU A 101 -0.35 -13.27 -1.51
C LEU A 101 -1.59 -13.43 -2.41
N ALA A 102 -1.86 -12.51 -3.32
CA ALA A 102 -2.96 -12.65 -4.28
C ALA A 102 -2.57 -13.53 -5.46
N SER A 103 -1.27 -13.59 -5.81
CA SER A 103 -0.72 -14.34 -6.94
C SER A 103 -0.05 -15.66 -6.54
N ALA A 104 0.35 -15.80 -5.27
CA ALA A 104 1.10 -16.95 -4.79
C ALA A 104 0.32 -18.26 -4.91
N ALA A 105 0.97 -19.30 -5.44
CA ALA A 105 0.38 -20.63 -5.60
C ALA A 105 0.42 -21.43 -4.27
N ILE A 106 -0.23 -20.90 -3.23
CA ILE A 106 -0.39 -21.53 -1.90
C ILE A 106 -1.86 -21.64 -1.55
N GLU A 107 -2.18 -22.55 -0.62
CA GLU A 107 -3.57 -22.79 -0.22
C GLU A 107 -4.18 -21.56 0.49
N PRO A 108 -5.46 -21.26 0.29
CA PRO A 108 -6.12 -20.12 0.93
C PRO A 108 -5.96 -20.08 2.46
N ALA A 109 -5.93 -21.23 3.12
CA ALA A 109 -5.67 -21.32 4.55
C ALA A 109 -4.29 -20.79 4.94
N ASP A 110 -3.28 -21.01 4.10
CA ASP A 110 -1.92 -20.51 4.32
C ASP A 110 -1.84 -19.02 4.00
N VAL A 111 -2.53 -18.56 2.93
CA VAL A 111 -2.62 -17.13 2.60
C VAL A 111 -3.13 -16.33 3.80
N VAL A 112 -4.28 -16.70 4.38
CA VAL A 112 -4.83 -15.97 5.53
C VAL A 112 -3.97 -16.14 6.79
N GLY A 113 -3.25 -17.26 6.93
CA GLY A 113 -2.29 -17.48 8.01
C GLY A 113 -1.08 -16.56 7.92
N VAL A 114 -0.49 -16.42 6.73
CA VAL A 114 0.63 -15.51 6.47
C VAL A 114 0.20 -14.06 6.68
N MET A 115 -0.95 -13.65 6.12
CA MET A 115 -1.51 -12.31 6.27
C MET A 115 -1.71 -11.93 7.73
N ALA A 116 -2.39 -12.79 8.50
CA ALA A 116 -2.65 -12.56 9.92
C ALA A 116 -1.34 -12.44 10.73
N SER A 117 -0.38 -13.32 10.46
CA SER A 117 0.92 -13.31 11.15
C SER A 117 1.74 -12.06 10.80
N ALA A 118 1.74 -11.64 9.53
CA ALA A 118 2.44 -10.45 9.06
C ALA A 118 1.89 -9.18 9.74
N LEU A 119 0.56 -9.01 9.75
CA LEU A 119 -0.08 -7.86 10.41
C LEU A 119 0.13 -7.87 11.92
N ARG A 120 0.04 -9.02 12.59
CA ARG A 120 0.34 -9.10 14.01
C ARG A 120 1.78 -8.67 14.33
N GLY A 121 2.73 -9.08 13.48
CA GLY A 121 4.13 -8.66 13.64
C GLY A 121 4.32 -7.16 13.49
N LEU A 122 3.67 -6.55 12.50
CA LEU A 122 3.70 -5.10 12.27
C LEU A 122 3.03 -4.34 13.41
N HIS A 123 1.83 -4.76 13.82
CA HIS A 123 1.04 -4.12 14.88
C HIS A 123 1.65 -4.29 16.29
N ALA A 124 2.63 -5.18 16.46
CA ALA A 124 3.36 -5.34 17.71
C ALA A 124 4.53 -4.35 17.87
N ILE A 125 4.87 -3.59 16.84
CA ILE A 125 5.91 -2.56 16.92
C ILE A 125 5.44 -1.44 17.87
N ASP A 126 6.33 -0.98 18.74
CA ASP A 126 6.04 0.14 19.64
C ASP A 126 5.72 1.42 18.83
N ILE A 127 4.49 1.91 18.98
CA ILE A 127 4.02 3.13 18.31
C ILE A 127 4.87 4.36 18.63
N ALA A 128 5.52 4.40 19.81
CA ALA A 128 6.41 5.50 20.19
C ALA A 128 7.67 5.58 19.29
N SER A 129 8.04 4.49 18.62
CA SER A 129 9.17 4.46 17.68
C SER A 129 8.80 4.95 16.30
N CYS A 130 7.49 4.99 15.93
CA CYS A 130 7.02 5.34 14.60
C CYS A 130 6.81 6.86 14.48
N PRO A 131 7.54 7.54 13.57
CA PRO A 131 7.43 8.99 13.41
C PRO A 131 6.26 9.41 12.49
N PHE A 132 5.53 8.46 11.91
CA PHE A 132 4.50 8.73 10.91
C PHE A 132 3.12 8.70 11.57
N ASP A 133 2.39 9.81 11.51
CA ASP A 133 1.06 9.95 12.10
C ASP A 133 -0.03 9.80 11.03
N HIS A 134 -0.79 8.71 11.12
CA HIS A 134 -1.94 8.41 10.27
C HIS A 134 -3.24 8.24 11.07
N ARG A 135 -3.31 8.84 12.27
CA ARG A 135 -4.53 8.84 13.08
C ARG A 135 -5.68 9.54 12.37
N LEU A 136 -6.88 9.31 12.88
CA LEU A 136 -8.15 9.78 12.29
C LEU A 136 -8.11 11.23 11.82
N ASP A 137 -7.64 12.16 12.66
CA ASP A 137 -7.65 13.59 12.32
C ASP A 137 -6.75 13.90 11.12
N GLN A 138 -5.57 13.26 11.05
CA GLN A 138 -4.63 13.44 9.94
C GLN A 138 -5.19 12.84 8.65
N ARG A 139 -5.77 11.63 8.73
CA ARG A 139 -6.34 10.97 7.56
C ARG A 139 -7.57 11.68 7.04
N ILE A 140 -8.46 12.16 7.92
CA ILE A 140 -9.64 12.97 7.53
C ILE A 140 -9.19 14.29 6.88
N ALA A 141 -8.16 14.95 7.42
CA ALA A 141 -7.63 16.17 6.83
C ALA A 141 -7.04 15.92 5.43
N ALA A 142 -6.30 14.83 5.25
CA ALA A 142 -5.75 14.43 3.95
C ALA A 142 -6.87 14.08 2.94
N ALA A 143 -7.88 13.30 3.36
CA ALA A 143 -9.05 12.99 2.52
C ALA A 143 -9.79 14.26 2.06
N ARG A 144 -9.98 15.23 2.98
CA ARG A 144 -10.55 16.53 2.65
C ARG A 144 -9.72 17.25 1.60
N ALA A 145 -8.43 17.34 1.80
CA ALA A 145 -7.51 18.05 0.88
C ALA A 145 -7.56 17.45 -0.53
N ARG A 146 -7.55 16.10 -0.65
CA ARG A 146 -7.67 15.42 -1.94
C ARG A 146 -9.03 15.65 -2.60
N MET A 147 -10.11 15.58 -1.83
CA MET A 147 -11.46 15.89 -2.34
C MET A 147 -11.56 17.34 -2.85
N GLU A 148 -11.08 18.31 -2.07
CA GLU A 148 -11.12 19.74 -2.45
C GLU A 148 -10.23 20.04 -3.66
N ALA A 149 -9.17 19.28 -3.87
CA ALA A 149 -8.29 19.37 -5.03
C ALA A 149 -8.82 18.64 -6.28
N GLY A 150 -9.86 17.81 -6.15
CA GLY A 150 -10.38 16.98 -7.25
C GLY A 150 -9.48 15.79 -7.59
N GLU A 151 -8.70 15.30 -6.60
CA GLU A 151 -7.76 14.17 -6.73
C GLU A 151 -8.40 12.82 -6.34
N VAL A 152 -9.71 12.78 -6.10
CA VAL A 152 -10.47 11.56 -5.80
C VAL A 152 -11.08 11.03 -7.08
N ASP A 153 -10.79 9.79 -7.43
CA ASP A 153 -11.37 9.13 -8.61
C ASP A 153 -12.71 8.47 -8.22
N GLU A 154 -13.82 9.19 -8.41
CA GLU A 154 -15.17 8.70 -8.12
C GLU A 154 -15.57 7.47 -8.96
N SER A 155 -14.90 7.21 -10.07
CA SER A 155 -15.16 6.04 -10.91
C SER A 155 -14.53 4.76 -10.37
N ASP A 156 -13.57 4.88 -9.45
CA ASP A 156 -12.86 3.78 -8.78
C ASP A 156 -13.48 3.37 -7.44
N PHE A 157 -14.53 4.04 -7.00
CA PHE A 157 -15.25 3.69 -5.78
C PHE A 157 -15.76 2.25 -5.84
N ASP A 158 -15.71 1.57 -4.70
CA ASP A 158 -16.16 0.18 -4.61
C ASP A 158 -17.67 0.03 -4.92
N ASP A 159 -18.12 -1.21 -5.16
CA ASP A 159 -19.50 -1.51 -5.59
C ASP A 159 -20.58 -0.95 -4.65
N GLU A 160 -20.28 -0.82 -3.35
CA GLU A 160 -21.21 -0.29 -2.35
C GLU A 160 -21.41 1.22 -2.47
N ARG A 161 -20.50 1.91 -3.15
CA ARG A 161 -20.44 3.38 -3.29
C ARG A 161 -20.48 3.84 -4.74
N GLN A 162 -20.74 2.93 -5.65
CA GLN A 162 -20.93 3.24 -7.07
C GLN A 162 -21.96 4.35 -7.26
N GLY A 163 -21.54 5.43 -7.93
CA GLY A 163 -22.37 6.59 -8.21
C GLY A 163 -22.42 7.63 -7.09
N TRP A 164 -21.69 7.44 -6.01
CA TRP A 164 -21.47 8.51 -5.03
C TRP A 164 -20.48 9.53 -5.57
N THR A 165 -20.64 10.78 -5.13
CA THR A 165 -19.61 11.81 -5.30
C THR A 165 -18.63 11.78 -4.12
N ALA A 166 -17.44 12.31 -4.32
CA ALA A 166 -16.46 12.48 -3.24
C ALA A 166 -17.00 13.29 -2.07
N ALA A 167 -17.86 14.29 -2.35
CA ALA A 167 -18.50 15.09 -1.32
C ALA A 167 -19.51 14.29 -0.49
N GLU A 168 -20.31 13.40 -1.09
CA GLU A 168 -21.24 12.51 -0.39
C GLU A 168 -20.49 11.49 0.45
N ALA A 169 -19.44 10.88 -0.11
CA ALA A 169 -18.55 9.97 0.60
C ALA A 169 -17.91 10.66 1.82
N PHE A 170 -17.41 11.88 1.66
CA PHE A 170 -16.82 12.66 2.75
C PHE A 170 -17.84 13.05 3.83
N ALA A 171 -19.05 13.41 3.46
CA ALA A 171 -20.12 13.66 4.43
C ALA A 171 -20.43 12.40 5.26
N GLY A 172 -20.50 11.24 4.61
CA GLY A 172 -20.64 9.93 5.27
C GLY A 172 -19.49 9.62 6.23
N LEU A 173 -18.26 9.89 5.78
CA LEU A 173 -17.04 9.71 6.58
C LEU A 173 -17.09 10.50 7.89
N LEU A 174 -17.52 11.77 7.83
CA LEU A 174 -17.65 12.62 9.02
C LEU A 174 -18.81 12.18 9.92
N ALA A 175 -19.94 11.78 9.35
CA ALA A 175 -21.13 11.38 10.10
C ALA A 175 -20.93 10.08 10.90
N LEU A 176 -20.11 9.15 10.37
CA LEU A 176 -19.87 7.83 10.94
C LEU A 176 -18.49 7.71 11.62
N ARG A 177 -17.82 8.84 11.85
CA ARG A 177 -16.47 8.87 12.43
C ARG A 177 -16.39 8.07 13.73
N PRO A 178 -15.43 7.13 13.87
CA PRO A 178 -15.18 6.43 15.11
C PRO A 178 -14.85 7.37 16.27
N ALA A 179 -15.35 7.05 17.46
CA ALA A 179 -15.12 7.84 18.66
C ALA A 179 -13.74 7.56 19.29
N THR A 180 -13.17 6.39 19.05
CA THR A 180 -11.90 5.92 19.63
C THR A 180 -11.07 5.22 18.59
N GLU A 181 -9.74 5.21 18.79
CA GLU A 181 -8.75 4.49 17.98
C GLU A 181 -8.03 3.45 18.82
N ASP A 182 -7.83 2.27 18.29
CA ASP A 182 -6.94 1.24 18.81
C ASP A 182 -5.60 1.32 18.05
N LEU A 183 -4.70 2.18 18.55
CA LEU A 183 -3.50 2.60 17.84
C LEU A 183 -2.43 1.53 17.78
N VAL A 184 -1.97 1.24 16.58
CA VAL A 184 -0.84 0.37 16.26
C VAL A 184 -0.01 1.01 15.13
N VAL A 185 1.11 0.41 14.77
CA VAL A 185 1.79 0.73 13.50
C VAL A 185 1.08 -0.05 12.39
N THR A 186 0.37 0.64 11.51
CA THR A 186 -0.35 0.05 10.38
C THR A 186 0.48 0.09 9.10
N HIS A 187 0.19 -0.82 8.17
CA HIS A 187 0.65 -0.74 6.77
C HIS A 187 -0.04 0.42 6.03
N GLY A 188 -1.31 0.61 6.33
CA GLY A 188 -2.16 1.65 5.73
C GLY A 188 -2.79 1.27 4.40
N ASP A 189 -2.30 0.20 3.74
CA ASP A 189 -2.87 -0.43 2.55
C ASP A 189 -2.59 -1.94 2.59
N ALA A 190 -3.15 -2.63 3.59
CA ALA A 190 -2.91 -4.04 3.89
C ALA A 190 -3.72 -4.98 2.98
N CYS A 191 -3.54 -4.86 1.68
CA CYS A 191 -4.12 -5.77 0.69
C CYS A 191 -3.22 -6.98 0.44
N LEU A 192 -3.78 -8.11 -0.04
CA LEU A 192 -3.01 -9.33 -0.37
C LEU A 192 -1.86 -9.06 -1.36
N PRO A 193 -2.02 -8.21 -2.40
CA PRO A 193 -0.93 -7.85 -3.30
C PRO A 193 0.26 -7.15 -2.62
N ASN A 194 0.08 -6.54 -1.46
CA ASN A 194 1.11 -5.78 -0.75
C ASN A 194 1.87 -6.59 0.31
N VAL A 195 1.53 -7.87 0.45
CA VAL A 195 2.19 -8.82 1.36
C VAL A 195 2.85 -9.93 0.57
N MET A 196 4.18 -10.02 0.66
CA MET A 196 4.97 -10.99 -0.06
C MET A 196 5.17 -12.27 0.74
N ALA A 197 5.18 -13.41 0.04
CA ALA A 197 5.48 -14.71 0.62
C ALA A 197 6.52 -15.46 -0.22
N ALA A 198 7.45 -16.11 0.45
CA ALA A 198 8.40 -17.04 -0.13
C ALA A 198 8.33 -18.35 0.64
N GLU A 199 8.25 -19.47 -0.07
CA GLU A 199 8.16 -20.82 0.54
C GLU A 199 7.02 -20.92 1.58
N GLY A 200 5.87 -20.29 1.31
CA GLY A 200 4.71 -20.29 2.18
C GLY A 200 4.87 -19.46 3.47
N ARG A 201 5.86 -18.59 3.56
CA ARG A 201 6.13 -17.73 4.72
C ARG A 201 6.20 -16.27 4.31
N PHE A 202 5.83 -15.38 5.24
CA PHE A 202 6.01 -13.95 5.04
C PHE A 202 7.46 -13.61 4.67
N SER A 203 7.65 -12.86 3.59
CA SER A 203 8.96 -12.44 3.10
C SER A 203 9.13 -10.93 3.04
N GLY A 204 8.05 -10.14 3.20
CA GLY A 204 8.12 -8.69 3.32
C GLY A 204 6.83 -7.99 2.94
N PHE A 205 6.73 -6.73 3.33
CA PHE A 205 5.71 -5.80 2.84
C PHE A 205 6.25 -5.00 1.66
N ILE A 206 5.37 -4.63 0.74
CA ILE A 206 5.66 -3.67 -0.34
C ILE A 206 4.59 -2.58 -0.34
N ASP A 207 4.83 -1.49 -1.06
CA ASP A 207 3.87 -0.38 -1.17
C ASP A 207 3.52 0.26 0.17
N CYS A 208 4.56 0.59 0.96
CA CYS A 208 4.43 1.11 2.32
C CYS A 208 4.20 2.63 2.40
N GLY A 209 3.72 3.27 1.32
CA GLY A 209 3.51 4.72 1.25
C GLY A 209 2.53 5.28 2.28
N ARG A 210 1.65 4.42 2.83
CA ARG A 210 0.64 4.79 3.83
C ARG A 210 0.93 4.22 5.22
N LEU A 211 2.14 3.68 5.46
CA LEU A 211 2.52 3.15 6.76
C LEU A 211 2.57 4.26 7.82
N GLY A 212 2.02 4.01 9.01
CA GLY A 212 2.04 4.97 10.11
C GLY A 212 1.23 4.51 11.31
N VAL A 213 1.22 5.33 12.37
CA VAL A 213 0.40 5.06 13.56
C VAL A 213 -1.05 5.38 13.25
N ALA A 214 -1.91 4.37 13.28
CA ALA A 214 -3.35 4.48 13.05
C ALA A 214 -4.11 3.41 13.84
N ASP A 215 -5.45 3.43 13.75
CA ASP A 215 -6.28 2.35 14.26
C ASP A 215 -6.02 1.06 13.45
N ARG A 216 -5.85 -0.08 14.16
CA ARG A 216 -5.65 -1.39 13.51
C ARG A 216 -6.74 -1.77 12.52
N HIS A 217 -7.96 -1.24 12.69
CA HIS A 217 -9.08 -1.51 11.79
C HIS A 217 -8.84 -0.98 10.39
N GLN A 218 -7.91 -0.04 10.17
CA GLN A 218 -7.51 0.37 8.84
C GLN A 218 -6.94 -0.82 8.06
N ASP A 219 -5.96 -1.52 8.63
CA ASP A 219 -5.37 -2.69 7.97
C ASP A 219 -6.35 -3.86 7.90
N LEU A 220 -7.11 -4.11 8.98
CA LEU A 220 -8.08 -5.19 9.00
C LEU A 220 -9.20 -5.00 7.98
N ALA A 221 -9.66 -3.77 7.76
CA ALA A 221 -10.67 -3.46 6.75
C ALA A 221 -10.21 -3.81 5.33
N LEU A 222 -9.00 -3.38 4.98
CA LEU A 222 -8.43 -3.62 3.65
C LEU A 222 -8.04 -5.08 3.47
N ALA A 223 -7.51 -5.74 4.50
CA ALA A 223 -7.24 -7.16 4.49
C ALA A 223 -8.52 -8.00 4.27
N CYS A 224 -9.59 -7.73 5.02
CA CYS A 224 -10.87 -8.41 4.85
C CYS A 224 -11.45 -8.20 3.45
N TRP A 225 -11.37 -6.98 2.92
CA TRP A 225 -11.81 -6.69 1.57
C TRP A 225 -11.00 -7.46 0.52
N SER A 226 -9.68 -7.40 0.61
CA SER A 226 -8.78 -8.08 -0.32
C SER A 226 -8.94 -9.60 -0.27
N ILE A 227 -9.15 -10.16 0.93
CA ILE A 227 -9.45 -11.59 1.12
C ILE A 227 -10.80 -11.94 0.47
N ARG A 228 -11.85 -11.14 0.69
CA ARG A 228 -13.16 -11.35 0.04
C ARG A 228 -13.02 -11.38 -1.48
N TYR A 229 -12.29 -10.40 -2.03
CA TYR A 229 -12.12 -10.25 -3.47
C TYR A 229 -11.34 -11.40 -4.11
N ASN A 230 -10.24 -11.85 -3.49
CA ASN A 230 -9.33 -12.82 -4.07
C ASN A 230 -9.66 -14.28 -3.69
N LEU A 231 -10.16 -14.53 -2.47
CA LEU A 231 -10.36 -15.88 -1.93
C LEU A 231 -11.83 -16.21 -1.66
N GLY A 232 -12.67 -15.18 -1.54
CA GLY A 232 -14.08 -15.31 -1.18
C GLY A 232 -14.36 -15.05 0.31
N GLU A 233 -15.63 -14.71 0.60
CA GLU A 233 -16.07 -14.24 1.92
C GLU A 233 -15.85 -15.26 3.04
N ALA A 234 -15.90 -16.55 2.72
CA ALA A 234 -15.70 -17.63 3.69
C ALA A 234 -14.32 -17.60 4.39
N TRP A 235 -13.35 -16.85 3.86
CA TRP A 235 -12.01 -16.76 4.41
C TRP A 235 -11.80 -15.56 5.34
N ILE A 236 -12.78 -14.66 5.48
CA ILE A 236 -12.69 -13.51 6.39
C ILE A 236 -12.65 -13.97 7.85
N GLU A 237 -13.60 -14.79 8.27
CA GLU A 237 -13.63 -15.31 9.66
C GLU A 237 -12.36 -16.08 10.02
N PRO A 238 -11.88 -17.06 9.21
CA PRO A 238 -10.60 -17.72 9.45
C PRO A 238 -9.40 -16.79 9.54
N PHE A 239 -9.39 -15.67 8.80
CA PHE A 239 -8.35 -14.64 8.91
C PHE A 239 -8.43 -13.92 10.25
N LEU A 240 -9.62 -13.43 10.64
CA LEU A 240 -9.82 -12.70 11.89
C LEU A 240 -9.55 -13.56 13.12
N GLU A 241 -9.96 -14.85 13.10
CA GLU A 241 -9.61 -15.81 14.15
C GLU A 241 -8.08 -15.98 14.31
N ARG A 242 -7.34 -16.09 13.19
CA ARG A 242 -5.87 -16.20 13.21
C ARG A 242 -5.17 -14.91 13.62
N TYR A 243 -5.74 -13.76 13.24
CA TYR A 243 -5.25 -12.47 13.68
C TYR A 243 -5.43 -12.34 15.21
N GLY A 244 -6.56 -12.78 15.74
CA GLY A 244 -6.84 -12.85 17.18
C GLY A 244 -7.31 -11.50 17.77
N PRO A 245 -7.34 -11.41 19.13
CA PRO A 245 -7.89 -10.25 19.81
C PRO A 245 -7.09 -8.96 19.56
N PRO A 246 -7.73 -7.79 19.77
CA PRO A 246 -9.12 -7.62 20.22
C PRO A 246 -10.13 -7.96 19.12
N GLU A 247 -11.41 -8.14 19.51
CA GLU A 247 -12.50 -8.32 18.56
C GLU A 247 -12.59 -7.13 17.60
N THR A 248 -12.90 -7.43 16.35
CA THR A 248 -13.08 -6.39 15.33
C THR A 248 -14.44 -5.73 15.48
N GLU A 249 -14.47 -4.42 15.28
CA GLU A 249 -15.69 -3.61 15.26
C GLU A 249 -16.18 -3.47 13.81
N PRO A 250 -17.29 -4.12 13.39
CA PRO A 250 -17.76 -4.05 12.00
C PRO A 250 -17.98 -2.62 11.50
N ALA A 251 -18.45 -1.72 12.37
CA ALA A 251 -18.64 -0.32 12.02
C ALA A 251 -17.32 0.38 11.66
N LYS A 252 -16.22 0.06 12.36
CA LYS A 252 -14.90 0.59 12.04
C LYS A 252 -14.37 -0.01 10.73
N LEU A 253 -14.56 -1.31 10.48
CA LEU A 253 -14.17 -1.90 9.20
C LEU A 253 -14.83 -1.19 8.01
N SER A 254 -16.15 -0.96 8.10
CA SER A 254 -16.89 -0.22 7.06
C SER A 254 -16.41 1.22 6.92
N TRP A 255 -16.11 1.88 8.04
CA TRP A 255 -15.63 3.25 8.05
C TRP A 255 -14.24 3.39 7.39
N TYR A 256 -13.30 2.50 7.73
CA TYR A 256 -11.96 2.53 7.14
C TYR A 256 -11.99 2.16 5.64
N ARG A 257 -12.94 1.31 5.22
CA ARG A 257 -13.20 1.07 3.79
C ARG A 257 -13.69 2.33 3.07
N LEU A 258 -14.56 3.12 3.73
CA LEU A 258 -14.99 4.41 3.17
C LEU A 258 -13.85 5.43 3.14
N LEU A 259 -12.97 5.42 4.14
CA LEU A 259 -11.80 6.30 4.16
C LEU A 259 -10.83 6.00 3.01
N ASP A 260 -10.69 4.73 2.63
CA ASP A 260 -9.77 4.30 1.58
C ASP A 260 -10.13 4.85 0.18
N GLU A 261 -11.40 5.15 -0.07
CA GLU A 261 -11.88 5.72 -1.33
C GLU A 261 -11.25 7.09 -1.69
N PHE A 262 -10.56 7.71 -0.75
CA PHE A 262 -9.94 9.03 -0.95
C PHE A 262 -8.45 8.96 -1.36
N PHE A 263 -7.87 7.72 -1.51
CA PHE A 263 -6.42 7.60 -1.64
C PHE A 263 -5.94 6.66 -2.77
#